data_1e0de6c400011bd8f629bef151f2f879
#
_entry.id   1e0de6c400011bd8f629bef151f2f879
#
_cell.length_a   1.000
_cell.length_b   1.000
_cell.length_c   1.000
_cell.angle_alpha   90.00
_cell.angle_beta   90.00
_cell.angle_gamma   90.00
#
_symmetry.space_group_name_H-M   'P 1'
#
loop_
_entity.id
_entity.type
_entity.pdbx_description
1 polymer ?
#
loop_
_entity_poly.entity_id
_entity_poly.type
_entity_poly.pdbx_seq_one_letter_code
_entity_poly.pdbx_strand_id
1 'polypeptide(L)'
;MEIKIGKPLEGELIINWPFGAATDWYLKQFGYPHNGVDLKASVGTPVFTVDDGDIIFDDDVADSDGMGVIIKHSWGQSLYWHLSKIIVKIGDHVTKGQQIGESGATGFVTGPHLHFGMKVQGDTPEGMRGWSDPMKYLKEPTESAIDEAKLVHHYRVQPEDSLWKISEKFYGNGNRWKEIYDANKDQIQNPDLIYPNQTLAVP
;
A
#
# COMPACT_ATOMS: atom_id res chain seq x y z
N MET A 1 11.70 23.44 9.18
CA MET A 1 10.39 23.83 8.65
C MET A 1 9.45 22.67 8.84
N GLU A 2 8.25 22.87 9.39
CA GLU A 2 7.28 21.78 9.56
C GLU A 2 6.67 21.45 8.19
N ILE A 3 6.78 20.20 7.76
CA ILE A 3 6.20 19.73 6.49
C ILE A 3 4.71 19.46 6.75
N LYS A 4 3.83 20.15 6.02
CA LYS A 4 2.37 19.98 6.08
C LYS A 4 1.86 19.56 4.71
N ILE A 5 1.60 18.29 4.54
CA ILE A 5 1.10 17.72 3.29
C ILE A 5 -0.43 17.54 3.31
N GLY A 6 -1.00 17.36 2.12
CA GLY A 6 -2.40 16.94 1.95
C GLY A 6 -2.55 15.42 2.04
N LYS A 7 -3.76 14.94 1.77
CA LYS A 7 -4.07 13.51 1.70
C LYS A 7 -3.94 13.00 0.27
N PRO A 8 -3.40 11.79 0.06
CA PRO A 8 -3.35 11.17 -1.26
C PRO A 8 -4.70 10.60 -1.71
N LEU A 9 -5.64 10.40 -0.79
CA LEU A 9 -7.01 9.95 -1.02
C LEU A 9 -7.98 10.84 -0.24
N GLU A 10 -9.23 10.95 -0.72
CA GLU A 10 -10.29 11.62 0.03
C GLU A 10 -10.78 10.77 1.22
N GLY A 11 -11.35 11.44 2.22
CA GLY A 11 -11.95 10.81 3.40
C GLY A 11 -10.94 10.31 4.42
N GLU A 12 -11.33 9.26 5.14
CA GLU A 12 -10.49 8.60 6.15
C GLU A 12 -9.46 7.69 5.46
N LEU A 13 -8.20 7.77 5.90
CA LEU A 13 -7.14 6.90 5.39
C LEU A 13 -7.09 5.60 6.21
N ILE A 14 -7.49 4.49 5.60
CA ILE A 14 -7.43 3.17 6.22
C ILE A 14 -6.16 2.46 5.75
N ILE A 15 -5.30 2.11 6.69
CA ILE A 15 -4.02 1.44 6.40
C ILE A 15 -4.26 -0.06 6.30
N ASN A 16 -3.92 -0.65 5.15
CA ASN A 16 -3.90 -2.10 4.93
C ASN A 16 -2.54 -2.70 5.27
N TRP A 17 -1.43 -1.96 5.02
CA TRP A 17 -0.07 -2.40 5.30
C TRP A 17 0.81 -1.20 5.68
N PRO A 18 1.42 -1.19 6.89
CA PRO A 18 2.15 -0.02 7.36
C PRO A 18 3.56 0.07 6.78
N PHE A 19 4.13 1.26 6.89
CA PHE A 19 5.53 1.52 6.66
C PHE A 19 6.42 0.67 7.60
N GLY A 20 7.51 0.12 7.06
CA GLY A 20 8.45 -0.70 7.80
C GLY A 20 7.97 -2.11 8.11
N ALA A 21 6.73 -2.46 7.75
CA ALA A 21 6.24 -3.83 7.88
C ALA A 21 7.10 -4.79 7.05
N ALA A 22 7.41 -5.94 7.64
CA ALA A 22 8.24 -6.93 7.01
C ALA A 22 7.87 -8.33 7.50
N THR A 23 7.47 -9.20 6.56
CA THR A 23 7.45 -10.64 6.79
C THR A 23 8.71 -11.24 6.18
N ASP A 24 9.10 -12.45 6.59
CA ASP A 24 10.24 -13.16 5.98
C ASP A 24 10.05 -13.30 4.46
N TRP A 25 8.81 -13.56 4.02
CA TRP A 25 8.47 -13.61 2.61
C TRP A 25 8.70 -12.27 1.91
N TYR A 26 8.23 -11.15 2.50
CA TYR A 26 8.37 -9.82 1.93
C TYR A 26 9.86 -9.43 1.79
N LEU A 27 10.64 -9.66 2.86
CA LEU A 27 12.08 -9.41 2.86
C LEU A 27 12.82 -10.27 1.81
N LYS A 28 12.41 -11.53 1.64
CA LYS A 28 12.99 -12.41 0.62
C LYS A 28 12.65 -11.93 -0.79
N GLN A 29 11.45 -11.39 -1.01
CA GLN A 29 10.99 -10.92 -2.31
C GLN A 29 11.61 -9.56 -2.68
N PHE A 30 11.63 -8.61 -1.77
CA PHE A 30 12.00 -7.21 -2.05
C PHE A 30 13.36 -6.81 -1.45
N GLY A 31 13.89 -7.54 -0.49
CA GLY A 31 15.19 -7.29 0.12
C GLY A 31 15.24 -6.13 1.11
N TYR A 32 14.08 -5.53 1.46
CA TYR A 32 13.93 -4.46 2.46
C TYR A 32 12.49 -4.41 2.97
N PRO A 33 12.23 -3.81 4.15
CA PRO A 33 10.89 -3.63 4.67
C PRO A 33 10.02 -2.74 3.77
N HIS A 34 8.70 -2.76 3.98
CA HIS A 34 7.74 -1.97 3.22
C HIS A 34 8.09 -0.48 3.23
N ASN A 35 8.30 0.10 2.07
CA ASN A 35 8.86 1.44 1.88
C ASN A 35 7.81 2.57 1.79
N GLY A 36 6.56 2.26 2.08
CA GLY A 36 5.43 3.17 2.09
C GLY A 36 4.32 2.68 3.02
N VAL A 37 3.13 3.18 2.82
CA VAL A 37 1.90 2.67 3.42
C VAL A 37 0.96 2.23 2.31
N ASP A 38 0.31 1.08 2.47
CA ASP A 38 -0.76 0.68 1.57
C ASP A 38 -2.08 1.17 2.16
N LEU A 39 -2.72 2.05 1.42
CA LEU A 39 -3.99 2.65 1.78
C LEU A 39 -5.13 1.94 1.07
N LYS A 40 -6.17 1.55 1.82
CA LYS A 40 -7.36 0.93 1.26
C LYS A 40 -7.99 1.84 0.21
N ALA A 41 -8.07 1.34 -1.03
CA ALA A 41 -8.71 2.05 -2.13
C ALA A 41 -9.25 1.02 -3.14
N SER A 42 -10.46 1.25 -3.64
CA SER A 42 -11.00 0.45 -4.74
C SER A 42 -10.37 0.90 -6.06
N VAL A 43 -10.37 0.02 -7.07
CA VAL A 43 -9.96 0.41 -8.43
C VAL A 43 -10.80 1.62 -8.89
N GLY A 44 -10.13 2.64 -9.42
CA GLY A 44 -10.78 3.86 -9.91
C GLY A 44 -10.98 4.95 -8.84
N THR A 45 -10.51 4.74 -7.59
CA THR A 45 -10.55 5.80 -6.58
C THR A 45 -9.59 6.94 -6.97
N PRO A 46 -10.03 8.22 -7.00
CA PRO A 46 -9.16 9.34 -7.33
C PRO A 46 -7.96 9.44 -6.40
N VAL A 47 -6.77 9.66 -6.96
CA VAL A 47 -5.51 9.83 -6.24
C VAL A 47 -5.00 11.25 -6.46
N PHE A 48 -4.60 11.92 -5.37
CA PHE A 48 -4.21 13.33 -5.35
C PHE A 48 -2.76 13.51 -4.92
N THR A 49 -2.07 14.51 -5.51
CA THR A 49 -0.77 14.91 -4.97
C THR A 49 -0.90 15.54 -3.59
N VAL A 50 0.03 15.19 -2.71
CA VAL A 50 0.02 15.66 -1.31
C VAL A 50 0.58 17.07 -1.14
N ASP A 51 1.30 17.58 -2.12
CA ASP A 51 1.87 18.95 -2.12
C ASP A 51 2.18 19.41 -3.53
N ASP A 52 2.53 20.68 -3.69
CA ASP A 52 3.02 21.25 -4.95
C ASP A 52 4.31 20.54 -5.38
N GLY A 53 4.49 20.30 -6.67
CA GLY A 53 5.69 19.63 -7.15
C GLY A 53 5.72 19.39 -8.64
N ASP A 54 6.79 18.75 -9.08
CA ASP A 54 7.02 18.41 -10.48
C ASP A 54 7.03 16.89 -10.65
N ILE A 55 6.34 16.38 -11.67
CA ILE A 55 6.35 14.96 -12.02
C ILE A 55 7.75 14.63 -12.57
N ILE A 56 8.47 13.76 -11.88
CA ILE A 56 9.82 13.33 -12.27
C ILE A 56 9.88 11.90 -12.81
N PHE A 57 8.81 11.15 -12.62
CA PHE A 57 8.67 9.78 -13.10
C PHE A 57 7.18 9.45 -13.26
N ASP A 58 6.83 8.85 -14.38
CA ASP A 58 5.57 8.16 -14.62
C ASP A 58 5.85 6.81 -15.26
N ASP A 59 5.18 5.77 -14.81
CA ASP A 59 5.18 4.44 -15.41
C ASP A 59 3.74 4.07 -15.71
N ASP A 60 3.37 4.15 -16.97
CA ASP A 60 2.03 3.86 -17.47
C ASP A 60 1.89 2.42 -17.98
N VAL A 61 2.91 1.59 -17.78
CA VAL A 61 2.91 0.18 -18.14
C VAL A 61 2.47 -0.67 -16.94
N ALA A 62 1.41 -1.43 -17.12
CA ALA A 62 0.91 -2.35 -16.10
C ALA A 62 1.68 -3.69 -16.11
N ASP A 63 3.01 -3.62 -15.93
CA ASP A 63 3.88 -4.78 -15.85
C ASP A 63 4.00 -5.34 -14.42
N SER A 64 5.10 -6.07 -14.10
CA SER A 64 5.32 -6.64 -12.78
C SER A 64 5.46 -5.60 -11.67
N ASP A 65 5.95 -4.41 -11.99
CA ASP A 65 6.16 -3.33 -11.01
C ASP A 65 4.88 -2.51 -10.81
N GLY A 66 4.03 -2.47 -11.83
CA GLY A 66 2.76 -1.75 -11.84
C GLY A 66 2.90 -0.28 -12.17
N MET A 67 1.78 0.35 -12.47
CA MET A 67 1.71 1.76 -12.86
C MET A 67 1.94 2.68 -11.65
N GLY A 68 2.71 3.75 -11.84
CA GLY A 68 3.00 4.68 -10.75
C GLY A 68 3.53 6.03 -11.17
N VAL A 69 3.55 6.96 -10.21
CA VAL A 69 4.02 8.34 -10.37
C VAL A 69 4.92 8.71 -9.20
N ILE A 70 6.04 9.41 -9.50
CA ILE A 70 6.89 10.04 -8.50
C ILE A 70 6.87 11.55 -8.72
N ILE A 71 6.64 12.28 -7.64
CA ILE A 71 6.59 13.75 -7.62
C ILE A 71 7.73 14.28 -6.75
N LYS A 72 8.47 15.23 -7.28
CA LYS A 72 9.49 15.98 -6.54
C LYS A 72 8.88 17.23 -5.92
N HIS A 73 9.04 17.38 -4.62
CA HIS A 73 8.60 18.50 -3.82
C HIS A 73 9.79 19.27 -3.24
N SER A 74 9.55 20.40 -2.60
CA SER A 74 10.57 21.19 -1.90
C SER A 74 11.22 20.46 -0.73
N TRP A 75 10.53 19.50 -0.11
CA TRP A 75 10.96 18.71 1.05
C TRP A 75 11.49 17.32 0.69
N GLY A 76 11.35 16.86 -0.56
CA GLY A 76 11.75 15.52 -0.98
C GLY A 76 10.90 14.98 -2.12
N GLN A 77 10.38 13.77 -1.97
CA GLN A 77 9.60 13.09 -3.01
C GLN A 77 8.41 12.35 -2.39
N SER A 78 7.30 12.29 -3.14
CA SER A 78 6.21 11.35 -2.92
C SER A 78 6.08 10.35 -4.07
N LEU A 79 5.58 9.16 -3.74
CA LEU A 79 5.43 8.04 -4.66
C LEU A 79 4.02 7.49 -4.53
N TYR A 80 3.38 7.23 -5.68
CA TYR A 80 2.01 6.72 -5.80
C TYR A 80 2.05 5.52 -6.75
N TRP A 81 1.78 4.32 -6.23
CA TRP A 81 1.93 3.08 -7.01
C TRP A 81 0.66 2.24 -7.05
N HIS A 82 0.68 1.25 -7.95
CA HIS A 82 -0.43 0.34 -8.24
C HIS A 82 -1.66 1.02 -8.85
N LEU A 83 -1.43 2.13 -9.59
CA LEU A 83 -2.49 2.89 -10.23
C LEU A 83 -3.17 2.10 -11.36
N SER A 84 -4.44 2.38 -11.60
CA SER A 84 -5.18 1.90 -12.79
C SER A 84 -5.16 2.91 -13.93
N LYS A 85 -4.85 4.18 -13.61
CA LYS A 85 -4.80 5.26 -14.57
C LYS A 85 -3.90 6.38 -14.08
N ILE A 86 -3.09 6.92 -14.97
CA ILE A 86 -2.28 8.13 -14.77
C ILE A 86 -2.83 9.22 -15.68
N ILE A 87 -3.01 10.45 -15.16
CA ILE A 87 -3.54 11.60 -15.91
C ILE A 87 -2.58 12.77 -16.00
N VAL A 88 -1.35 12.57 -15.53
CA VAL A 88 -0.22 13.51 -15.58
C VAL A 88 0.95 12.85 -16.28
N LYS A 89 1.99 13.60 -16.66
CA LYS A 89 3.20 13.07 -17.32
C LYS A 89 4.46 13.75 -16.79
N ILE A 90 5.61 13.14 -17.03
CA ILE A 90 6.92 13.73 -16.70
C ILE A 90 7.02 15.16 -17.22
N GLY A 91 7.46 16.08 -16.34
CA GLY A 91 7.62 17.49 -16.60
C GLY A 91 6.40 18.35 -16.28
N ASP A 92 5.24 17.75 -15.99
CA ASP A 92 4.09 18.52 -15.52
C ASP A 92 4.35 19.05 -14.11
N HIS A 93 3.94 20.30 -13.87
CA HIS A 93 3.84 20.87 -12.52
C HIS A 93 2.45 20.64 -11.97
N VAL A 94 2.36 20.16 -10.73
CA VAL A 94 1.08 19.89 -10.04
C VAL A 94 0.99 20.69 -8.76
N THR A 95 -0.23 21.09 -8.41
CA THR A 95 -0.52 21.82 -7.17
C THR A 95 -1.17 20.90 -6.15
N LYS A 96 -0.90 21.13 -4.86
CA LYS A 96 -1.44 20.35 -3.73
C LYS A 96 -2.93 20.06 -3.88
N GLY A 97 -3.31 18.80 -3.77
CA GLY A 97 -4.69 18.34 -3.93
C GLY A 97 -5.15 18.20 -5.39
N GLN A 98 -4.26 18.39 -6.37
CA GLN A 98 -4.59 18.09 -7.76
C GLN A 98 -4.66 16.58 -7.97
N GLN A 99 -5.68 16.11 -8.68
CA GLN A 99 -5.76 14.69 -9.07
C GLN A 99 -4.64 14.35 -10.06
N ILE A 100 -3.96 13.22 -9.82
CA ILE A 100 -2.84 12.74 -10.64
C ILE A 100 -3.11 11.38 -11.27
N GLY A 101 -4.14 10.66 -10.80
CA GLY A 101 -4.49 9.34 -11.29
C GLY A 101 -5.66 8.72 -10.57
N GLU A 102 -5.80 7.42 -10.75
CA GLU A 102 -6.80 6.58 -10.07
C GLU A 102 -6.10 5.35 -9.50
N SER A 103 -6.43 4.96 -8.27
CA SER A 103 -5.90 3.75 -7.65
C SER A 103 -6.33 2.49 -8.40
N GLY A 104 -5.58 1.41 -8.24
CA GLY A 104 -5.80 0.18 -8.97
C GLY A 104 -5.29 -1.06 -8.24
N ALA A 105 -4.89 -2.02 -9.06
CA ALA A 105 -4.29 -3.28 -8.62
C ALA A 105 -3.26 -3.76 -9.66
N THR A 106 -2.49 -2.83 -10.25
CA THR A 106 -1.45 -3.14 -11.24
C THR A 106 -0.15 -3.58 -10.55
N GLY A 107 0.62 -4.42 -11.22
CA GLY A 107 1.86 -4.95 -10.69
C GLY A 107 1.68 -6.11 -9.72
N PHE A 108 2.71 -6.36 -8.91
CA PHE A 108 2.75 -7.47 -7.96
C PHE A 108 2.02 -7.11 -6.66
N VAL A 109 0.69 -7.26 -6.66
CA VAL A 109 -0.19 -6.91 -5.53
C VAL A 109 -1.15 -8.04 -5.19
N THR A 110 -1.68 -8.02 -3.98
CA THR A 110 -2.66 -8.99 -3.49
C THR A 110 -4.11 -8.54 -3.69
N GLY A 111 -4.33 -7.26 -3.99
CA GLY A 111 -5.65 -6.68 -4.22
C GLY A 111 -5.58 -5.16 -4.40
N PRO A 112 -6.71 -4.51 -4.69
CA PRO A 112 -6.75 -3.07 -4.92
C PRO A 112 -6.33 -2.25 -3.70
N HIS A 113 -5.40 -1.32 -3.88
CA HIS A 113 -4.96 -0.35 -2.88
C HIS A 113 -4.15 0.77 -3.54
N LEU A 114 -3.86 1.81 -2.81
CA LEU A 114 -2.82 2.78 -3.16
C LEU A 114 -1.59 2.51 -2.30
N HIS A 115 -0.46 2.17 -2.92
CA HIS A 115 0.83 2.23 -2.24
C HIS A 115 1.32 3.68 -2.28
N PHE A 116 1.49 4.28 -1.10
CA PHE A 116 1.93 5.66 -0.94
C PHE A 116 3.25 5.70 -0.18
N GLY A 117 4.32 6.19 -0.82
CA GLY A 117 5.65 6.32 -0.24
C GLY A 117 6.13 7.76 -0.18
N MET A 118 7.08 8.03 0.73
CA MET A 118 7.72 9.34 0.86
C MET A 118 9.23 9.18 1.06
N LYS A 119 10.00 10.11 0.49
CA LYS A 119 11.40 10.35 0.83
C LYS A 119 11.54 11.78 1.29
N VAL A 120 11.75 11.97 2.59
CA VAL A 120 11.88 13.30 3.21
C VAL A 120 13.34 13.57 3.53
N GLN A 121 13.85 14.72 3.13
CA GLN A 121 15.22 15.11 3.42
C GLN A 121 15.45 15.19 4.94
N GLY A 122 16.45 14.42 5.41
CA GLY A 122 16.80 14.38 6.84
C GLY A 122 15.94 13.44 7.72
N ASP A 123 14.91 12.77 7.16
CA ASP A 123 14.15 11.70 7.85
C ASP A 123 14.27 10.37 7.09
N THR A 124 15.38 9.69 7.33
CA THR A 124 15.69 8.40 6.68
C THR A 124 16.01 7.34 7.72
N PRO A 125 15.01 6.63 8.25
CA PRO A 125 15.23 5.55 9.22
C PRO A 125 16.20 4.50 8.67
N GLU A 126 17.00 3.92 9.56
CA GLU A 126 17.98 2.88 9.20
C GLU A 126 17.29 1.69 8.53
N GLY A 127 17.92 1.15 7.50
CA GLY A 127 17.39 0.01 6.73
C GLY A 127 16.33 0.36 5.69
N MET A 128 15.78 1.57 5.71
CA MET A 128 14.67 1.98 4.83
C MET A 128 15.11 2.59 3.49
N ARG A 129 16.41 2.54 3.13
CA ARG A 129 16.95 3.00 1.83
C ARG A 129 16.52 4.42 1.43
N GLY A 130 16.41 5.31 2.41
CA GLY A 130 16.01 6.70 2.19
C GLY A 130 14.51 6.97 2.20
N TRP A 131 13.68 5.96 2.47
CA TRP A 131 12.24 6.11 2.64
C TRP A 131 11.89 6.56 4.07
N SER A 132 10.89 7.41 4.17
CA SER A 132 10.37 7.98 5.41
C SER A 132 8.95 7.46 5.66
N ASP A 133 8.56 7.32 6.93
CA ASP A 133 7.19 6.94 7.28
C ASP A 133 6.19 8.03 6.89
N PRO A 134 5.30 7.80 5.90
CA PRO A 134 4.33 8.80 5.46
C PRO A 134 3.38 9.25 6.57
N MET A 135 3.07 8.38 7.54
CA MET A 135 2.10 8.68 8.59
C MET A 135 2.58 9.76 9.57
N LYS A 136 3.88 10.04 9.63
CA LYS A 136 4.42 11.18 10.37
C LYS A 136 3.97 12.54 9.81
N TYR A 137 3.63 12.59 8.52
CA TYR A 137 3.37 13.81 7.76
C TYR A 137 1.90 13.95 7.35
N LEU A 138 1.17 12.84 7.26
CA LEU A 138 -0.27 12.80 6.99
C LEU A 138 -1.04 13.14 8.27
N LYS A 139 -0.82 14.35 8.79
CA LYS A 139 -1.48 14.80 10.02
C LYS A 139 -2.96 15.14 9.76
N GLU A 140 -3.83 14.26 10.18
CA GLU A 140 -5.10 14.65 10.79
C GLU A 140 -5.05 14.22 12.27
N PRO A 141 -5.49 15.05 13.22
CA PRO A 141 -5.61 14.65 14.61
C PRO A 141 -6.90 13.87 14.80
N THR A 142 -6.93 12.62 14.44
CA THR A 142 -7.82 11.66 15.05
C THR A 142 -6.94 10.52 15.53
N GLU A 143 -6.64 10.58 16.83
CA GLU A 143 -6.27 9.42 17.61
C GLU A 143 -7.41 8.37 17.49
N SER A 144 -7.46 7.65 16.39
CA SER A 144 -7.82 6.25 16.48
C SER A 144 -6.49 5.52 16.56
N ALA A 145 -6.18 5.03 17.77
CA ALA A 145 -5.06 4.15 17.98
C ALA A 145 -5.00 3.18 16.80
N ILE A 146 -3.83 3.14 16.13
CA ILE A 146 -3.50 2.05 15.25
C ILE A 146 -3.55 0.83 16.17
N ASP A 147 -4.69 0.15 16.15
CA ASP A 147 -4.82 -1.16 16.78
C ASP A 147 -3.96 -2.07 15.91
N GLU A 148 -2.70 -2.30 16.31
CA GLU A 148 -1.76 -3.20 15.64
C GLU A 148 -2.37 -4.61 15.45
N ALA A 149 -3.45 -4.91 16.17
CA ALA A 149 -4.22 -6.15 16.04
C ALA A 149 -5.16 -6.16 14.82
N LYS A 150 -5.23 -5.09 13.99
CA LYS A 150 -6.24 -4.96 12.95
C LYS A 150 -5.71 -4.66 11.54
N LEU A 151 -4.46 -4.99 11.28
CA LEU A 151 -3.89 -5.00 9.93
C LEU A 151 -4.46 -6.19 9.15
N VAL A 152 -5.43 -5.93 8.29
CA VAL A 152 -6.07 -6.97 7.48
C VAL A 152 -5.59 -6.88 6.04
N HIS A 153 -4.77 -7.84 5.61
CA HIS A 153 -4.44 -8.05 4.21
C HIS A 153 -5.63 -8.64 3.46
N HIS A 154 -5.88 -8.19 2.25
CA HIS A 154 -6.82 -8.83 1.35
C HIS A 154 -6.04 -9.66 0.31
N TYR A 155 -6.00 -10.97 0.49
CA TYR A 155 -5.31 -11.90 -0.38
C TYR A 155 -6.25 -12.56 -1.37
N ARG A 156 -5.93 -12.52 -2.65
CA ARG A 156 -6.65 -13.25 -3.69
C ARG A 156 -6.09 -14.66 -3.81
N VAL A 157 -6.91 -15.63 -3.46
CA VAL A 157 -6.55 -17.06 -3.49
C VAL A 157 -6.12 -17.48 -4.90
N GLN A 158 -4.95 -18.12 -4.97
CA GLN A 158 -4.39 -18.70 -6.18
C GLN A 158 -4.75 -20.18 -6.30
N PRO A 159 -4.65 -20.79 -7.50
CA PRO A 159 -4.75 -22.25 -7.62
C PRO A 159 -3.77 -22.95 -6.67
N GLU A 160 -4.23 -24.03 -6.04
CA GLU A 160 -3.46 -24.84 -5.08
C GLU A 160 -3.15 -24.17 -3.72
N ASP A 161 -3.69 -22.98 -3.44
CA ASP A 161 -3.61 -22.40 -2.11
C ASP A 161 -4.45 -23.17 -1.10
N SER A 162 -4.01 -23.12 0.16
CA SER A 162 -4.77 -23.50 1.34
C SER A 162 -4.58 -22.41 2.39
N LEU A 163 -5.47 -22.32 3.38
CA LEU A 163 -5.30 -21.39 4.50
C LEU A 163 -3.95 -21.59 5.20
N TRP A 164 -3.46 -22.82 5.27
CA TRP A 164 -2.14 -23.13 5.81
C TRP A 164 -1.01 -22.51 4.98
N LYS A 165 -1.04 -22.69 3.64
CA LYS A 165 -0.03 -22.10 2.74
C LYS A 165 -0.08 -20.57 2.75
N ILE A 166 -1.28 -19.99 2.79
CA ILE A 166 -1.45 -18.54 2.90
C ILE A 166 -0.90 -18.04 4.24
N SER A 167 -1.18 -18.74 5.33
CA SER A 167 -0.64 -18.44 6.65
C SER A 167 0.89 -18.55 6.70
N GLU A 168 1.46 -19.58 6.09
CA GLU A 168 2.91 -19.69 5.94
C GLU A 168 3.51 -18.51 5.15
N LYS A 169 2.84 -18.12 4.07
CA LYS A 169 3.25 -17.01 3.21
C LYS A 169 3.26 -15.66 3.94
N PHE A 170 2.23 -15.37 4.74
CA PHE A 170 2.05 -14.06 5.37
C PHE A 170 2.66 -13.97 6.78
N TYR A 171 2.64 -15.05 7.53
CA TYR A 171 3.08 -15.07 8.93
C TYR A 171 4.41 -15.83 9.15
N GLY A 172 4.95 -16.48 8.11
CA GLY A 172 6.07 -17.42 8.27
C GLY A 172 5.73 -18.64 9.14
N ASN A 173 4.43 -18.90 9.37
CA ASN A 173 3.95 -19.98 10.23
C ASN A 173 2.56 -20.46 9.79
N GLY A 174 2.52 -21.60 9.10
CA GLY A 174 1.28 -22.20 8.59
C GLY A 174 0.27 -22.55 9.66
N ASN A 175 0.70 -22.79 10.92
CA ASN A 175 -0.20 -23.12 12.02
C ASN A 175 -1.12 -21.97 12.47
N ARG A 176 -0.85 -20.75 12.02
CA ARG A 176 -1.72 -19.58 12.26
C ARG A 176 -2.90 -19.48 11.29
N TRP A 177 -3.11 -20.46 10.41
CA TRP A 177 -4.20 -20.49 9.43
C TRP A 177 -5.60 -20.22 10.02
N LYS A 178 -5.78 -20.55 11.29
CA LYS A 178 -7.04 -20.31 12.00
C LYS A 178 -7.38 -18.83 12.13
N GLU A 179 -6.38 -17.95 12.23
CA GLU A 179 -6.59 -16.50 12.29
C GLU A 179 -7.20 -15.99 10.97
N ILE A 180 -6.70 -16.52 9.84
CA ILE A 180 -7.27 -16.20 8.52
C ILE A 180 -8.70 -16.74 8.41
N TYR A 181 -8.93 -17.98 8.86
CA TYR A 181 -10.28 -18.57 8.87
C TYR A 181 -11.25 -17.76 9.71
N ASP A 182 -10.85 -17.39 10.93
CA ASP A 182 -11.68 -16.64 11.87
C ASP A 182 -12.07 -15.24 11.34
N ALA A 183 -11.18 -14.62 10.57
CA ALA A 183 -11.43 -13.33 9.92
C ALA A 183 -12.32 -13.41 8.66
N ASN A 184 -12.60 -14.64 8.17
CA ASN A 184 -13.37 -14.85 6.93
C ASN A 184 -14.54 -15.82 7.12
N LYS A 185 -15.05 -16.00 8.34
CA LYS A 185 -16.14 -16.93 8.64
C LYS A 185 -17.45 -16.60 7.94
N ASP A 186 -17.63 -15.37 7.54
CA ASP A 186 -18.76 -14.91 6.76
C ASP A 186 -18.80 -15.50 5.34
N GLN A 187 -17.64 -15.83 4.79
CA GLN A 187 -17.49 -16.36 3.43
C GLN A 187 -16.86 -17.77 3.35
N ILE A 188 -16.22 -18.25 4.43
CA ILE A 188 -15.62 -19.61 4.51
C ILE A 188 -16.39 -20.43 5.53
N GLN A 189 -17.21 -21.38 5.07
CA GLN A 189 -17.93 -22.30 5.93
C GLN A 189 -17.08 -23.52 6.34
N ASN A 190 -16.19 -23.96 5.48
CA ASN A 190 -15.26 -25.07 5.71
C ASN A 190 -13.83 -24.59 5.48
N PRO A 191 -12.94 -24.62 6.50
CA PRO A 191 -11.56 -24.13 6.37
C PRO A 191 -10.71 -24.90 5.35
N ASP A 192 -11.11 -26.13 4.99
CA ASP A 192 -10.43 -26.93 3.98
C ASP A 192 -10.85 -26.60 2.54
N LEU A 193 -11.83 -25.69 2.37
CA LEU A 193 -12.40 -25.31 1.08
C LEU A 193 -12.32 -23.81 0.85
N ILE A 194 -11.27 -23.41 0.15
CA ILE A 194 -11.13 -22.06 -0.43
C ILE A 194 -10.98 -22.19 -1.94
N TYR A 195 -11.42 -21.18 -2.67
CA TYR A 195 -11.48 -21.24 -4.14
C TYR A 195 -10.59 -20.19 -4.78
N PRO A 196 -9.92 -20.51 -5.92
CA PRO A 196 -9.18 -19.52 -6.69
C PRO A 196 -10.03 -18.29 -7.01
N ASN A 197 -9.41 -17.11 -6.92
CA ASN A 197 -10.03 -15.80 -7.05
C ASN A 197 -10.92 -15.34 -5.89
N GLN A 198 -11.12 -16.14 -4.85
CA GLN A 198 -11.73 -15.68 -3.60
C GLN A 198 -10.78 -14.68 -2.92
N THR A 199 -11.31 -13.59 -2.38
CA THR A 199 -10.51 -12.60 -1.64
C THR A 199 -10.68 -12.84 -0.15
N LEU A 200 -9.57 -13.15 0.53
CA LEU A 200 -9.55 -13.41 1.97
C LEU A 200 -8.89 -12.27 2.73
N ALA A 201 -9.47 -11.94 3.87
CA ALA A 201 -8.86 -11.09 4.88
C ALA A 201 -7.76 -11.89 5.62
N VAL A 202 -6.53 -11.39 5.63
CA VAL A 202 -5.39 -11.96 6.37
C VAL A 202 -4.98 -10.95 7.44
N PRO A 203 -5.37 -11.16 8.71
CA PRO A 203 -5.08 -10.25 9.83
C PRO A 203 -3.60 -10.04 10.09
#